data_f63bb863952e590d14662102aaeab3eb
#
_entry.id   f63bb863952e590d14662102aaeab3eb
#
_cell.length_a   1.000
_cell.length_b   1.000
_cell.length_c   1.000
_cell.angle_alpha   90.00
_cell.angle_beta   90.00
_cell.angle_gamma   90.00
#
_symmetry.space_group_name_H-M   'P 1'
#
loop_
_entity.id
_entity.type
_entity.pdbx_description
1 polymer ?
#
loop_
_entity_poly.entity_id
_entity_poly.type
_entity_poly.pdbx_seq_one_letter_code
_entity_poly.pdbx_strand_id
1 'polypeptide(L)'
;RFVRQLCQKYGIRLHITDFNTTQYATEKRISIEMAARELRYNWFEKIKEECGAHVIAVAHHQDDSVETMLFNLIRGTGITGLLGIRPRNGAIVRPLLCINREEIIRYLQQIGQDFVTDSTNLEDEYTRNKIRLNLLPLMQEINPSVKNSLIETSNHLNDVATIYNKVIDEAKTRIITPEGIRIDALLDEPAPEAFLFETLHPLGFNSAQIKDIANSLHGQPGKQFVSKEWRVIKDRNLLLLETIRPEDESTLPYQLIKEEREFTPDFRIPREKETACFDADKLNEEIHCRKWQAGD
;
A
#
# COMPACT_ATOMS: atom_id res chain seq x y z
N ARG A 1 -19.04 24.19 15.68
CA ARG A 1 -20.27 24.81 16.26
C ARG A 1 -21.52 24.20 15.61
N PHE A 2 -21.66 24.25 14.30
CA PHE A 2 -22.82 23.74 13.53
C PHE A 2 -23.17 22.27 13.84
N VAL A 3 -22.18 21.34 13.75
CA VAL A 3 -22.40 19.92 14.04
C VAL A 3 -22.89 19.68 15.48
N ARG A 4 -22.38 20.42 16.46
CA ARG A 4 -22.85 20.30 17.86
C ARG A 4 -24.34 20.66 18.00
N GLN A 5 -24.77 21.76 17.35
CA GLN A 5 -26.18 22.17 17.35
C GLN A 5 -27.05 21.12 16.62
N LEU A 6 -26.57 20.57 15.50
CA LEU A 6 -27.29 19.56 14.77
C LEU A 6 -27.47 18.27 15.60
N CYS A 7 -26.40 17.76 16.21
CA CYS A 7 -26.47 16.61 17.10
C CYS A 7 -27.41 16.81 18.26
N GLN A 8 -27.39 18.01 18.88
CA GLN A 8 -28.31 18.38 19.96
C GLN A 8 -29.77 18.41 19.48
N LYS A 9 -30.03 19.00 18.31
CA LYS A 9 -31.37 19.05 17.68
C LYS A 9 -31.98 17.67 17.48
N TYR A 10 -31.14 16.69 17.05
CA TYR A 10 -31.60 15.34 16.75
C TYR A 10 -31.35 14.32 17.87
N GLY A 11 -30.88 14.75 19.05
CA GLY A 11 -30.58 13.86 20.18
C GLY A 11 -29.46 12.83 19.88
N ILE A 12 -28.55 13.16 19.00
CA ILE A 12 -27.45 12.26 18.57
C ILE A 12 -26.22 12.52 19.46
N ARG A 13 -25.65 11.44 19.97
CA ARG A 13 -24.38 11.51 20.72
C ARG A 13 -23.24 11.96 19.80
N LEU A 14 -22.51 13.00 20.22
CA LEU A 14 -21.39 13.57 19.47
C LEU A 14 -20.06 13.20 20.15
N HIS A 15 -19.16 12.60 19.40
CA HIS A 15 -17.77 12.36 19.81
C HIS A 15 -16.86 13.37 19.10
N ILE A 16 -15.94 13.99 19.84
CA ILE A 16 -15.00 14.99 19.32
C ILE A 16 -13.62 14.64 19.82
N THR A 17 -12.64 14.80 18.95
CA THR A 17 -11.22 14.70 19.28
C THR A 17 -10.43 15.71 18.49
N ASP A 18 -9.31 16.12 19.03
CA ASP A 18 -8.31 16.95 18.36
C ASP A 18 -7.02 16.16 18.22
N PHE A 19 -6.36 16.30 17.08
CA PHE A 19 -5.11 15.58 16.77
C PHE A 19 -3.98 16.56 16.47
N ASN A 20 -2.79 16.28 16.98
CA ASN A 20 -1.58 16.94 16.50
C ASN A 20 -1.08 16.27 15.21
N THR A 21 -1.76 16.58 14.10
CA THR A 21 -1.51 15.97 12.80
C THR A 21 -0.10 16.25 12.28
N THR A 22 0.42 17.46 12.54
CA THR A 22 1.76 17.87 12.09
C THR A 22 2.86 17.06 12.77
N GLN A 23 2.75 16.87 14.08
CA GLN A 23 3.70 16.05 14.83
C GLN A 23 3.67 14.60 14.33
N TYR A 24 2.47 14.01 14.20
CA TYR A 24 2.31 12.65 13.71
C TYR A 24 2.88 12.46 12.29
N ALA A 25 2.63 13.43 11.40
CA ALA A 25 3.18 13.41 10.04
C ALA A 25 4.71 13.40 10.03
N THR A 26 5.32 14.23 10.90
CA THR A 26 6.78 14.32 11.04
C THR A 26 7.38 13.02 11.58
N GLU A 27 6.80 12.47 12.65
CA GLU A 27 7.25 11.21 13.28
C GLU A 27 7.17 10.02 12.32
N LYS A 28 6.09 9.93 11.55
CA LYS A 28 5.84 8.85 10.58
C LYS A 28 6.48 9.10 9.21
N ARG A 29 7.01 10.29 8.94
CA ARG A 29 7.55 10.72 7.63
C ARG A 29 6.54 10.54 6.49
N ILE A 30 5.30 10.94 6.74
CA ILE A 30 4.18 10.91 5.79
C ILE A 30 3.61 12.30 5.57
N SER A 31 2.78 12.47 4.53
CA SER A 31 2.11 13.75 4.29
C SER A 31 1.09 14.06 5.40
N ILE A 32 0.79 15.35 5.62
CA ILE A 32 -0.23 15.80 6.58
C ILE A 32 -1.60 15.18 6.23
N GLU A 33 -1.92 15.04 4.95
CA GLU A 33 -3.17 14.41 4.51
C GLU A 33 -3.24 12.92 4.91
N MET A 34 -2.15 12.18 4.71
CA MET A 34 -2.06 10.78 5.15
C MET A 34 -2.15 10.67 6.67
N ALA A 35 -1.43 11.52 7.40
CA ALA A 35 -1.47 11.57 8.86
C ALA A 35 -2.89 11.83 9.39
N ALA A 36 -3.56 12.84 8.83
CA ALA A 36 -4.95 13.16 9.18
C ALA A 36 -5.91 12.01 8.89
N ARG A 37 -5.67 11.28 7.78
CA ARG A 37 -6.45 10.11 7.42
C ARG A 37 -6.23 8.96 8.42
N GLU A 38 -4.99 8.59 8.71
CA GLU A 38 -4.66 7.50 9.64
C GLU A 38 -5.22 7.77 11.03
N LEU A 39 -4.97 8.96 11.59
CA LEU A 39 -5.48 9.37 12.90
C LEU A 39 -7.01 9.30 12.97
N ARG A 40 -7.69 9.76 11.92
CA ARG A 40 -9.16 9.72 11.83
C ARG A 40 -9.70 8.30 11.83
N TYR A 41 -9.12 7.40 11.02
CA TYR A 41 -9.61 6.02 10.92
C TYR A 41 -9.31 5.21 12.18
N ASN A 42 -8.13 5.40 12.79
CA ASN A 42 -7.80 4.78 14.08
C ASN A 42 -8.79 5.22 15.18
N TRP A 43 -9.14 6.50 15.19
CA TRP A 43 -10.11 7.01 16.13
C TRP A 43 -11.53 6.49 15.86
N PHE A 44 -11.92 6.34 14.61
CA PHE A 44 -13.21 5.75 14.24
C PHE A 44 -13.32 4.30 14.74
N GLU A 45 -12.28 3.49 14.60
CA GLU A 45 -12.28 2.12 15.12
C GLU A 45 -12.43 2.10 16.65
N LYS A 46 -11.70 2.96 17.36
CA LYS A 46 -11.83 3.10 18.81
C LYS A 46 -13.26 3.47 19.23
N ILE A 47 -13.86 4.48 18.59
CA ILE A 47 -15.25 4.88 18.91
C ILE A 47 -16.25 3.79 18.54
N LYS A 48 -16.03 3.06 17.44
CA LYS A 48 -16.86 1.91 17.05
C LYS A 48 -16.88 0.86 18.17
N GLU A 49 -15.72 0.52 18.74
CA GLU A 49 -15.59 -0.43 19.84
C GLU A 49 -16.26 0.09 21.12
N GLU A 50 -15.99 1.34 21.51
CA GLU A 50 -16.59 1.98 22.70
C GLU A 50 -18.13 2.07 22.62
N CYS A 51 -18.66 2.24 21.41
CA CYS A 51 -20.12 2.32 21.18
C CYS A 51 -20.78 0.97 20.94
N GLY A 52 -20.01 -0.12 20.82
CA GLY A 52 -20.52 -1.43 20.40
C GLY A 52 -21.11 -1.41 18.99
N ALA A 53 -20.61 -0.54 18.10
CA ALA A 53 -21.11 -0.40 16.75
C ALA A 53 -20.51 -1.44 15.82
N HIS A 54 -21.29 -1.95 14.84
CA HIS A 54 -20.84 -2.96 13.89
C HIS A 54 -20.17 -2.35 12.65
N VAL A 55 -20.57 -1.13 12.29
CA VAL A 55 -20.08 -0.44 11.08
C VAL A 55 -19.84 1.05 11.34
N ILE A 56 -19.00 1.63 10.51
CA ILE A 56 -18.71 3.07 10.43
C ILE A 56 -19.28 3.59 9.12
N ALA A 57 -20.30 4.43 9.16
CA ALA A 57 -20.86 5.06 7.97
C ALA A 57 -20.08 6.34 7.63
N VAL A 58 -19.53 6.41 6.41
CA VAL A 58 -18.81 7.59 5.92
C VAL A 58 -19.60 8.21 4.76
N ALA A 59 -19.74 9.54 4.78
CA ALA A 59 -20.58 10.28 3.84
C ALA A 59 -19.90 10.59 2.49
N HIS A 60 -19.13 9.64 1.95
CA HIS A 60 -18.67 9.75 0.56
C HIS A 60 -19.86 9.59 -0.38
N HIS A 61 -19.91 10.43 -1.41
CA HIS A 61 -20.93 10.41 -2.43
C HIS A 61 -20.35 10.10 -3.83
N GLN A 62 -21.18 10.11 -4.84
CA GLN A 62 -20.83 9.70 -6.20
C GLN A 62 -19.68 10.54 -6.80
N ASP A 63 -19.71 11.88 -6.58
CA ASP A 63 -18.65 12.77 -7.08
C ASP A 63 -17.29 12.45 -6.45
N ASP A 64 -17.23 12.05 -5.16
CA ASP A 64 -15.97 11.64 -4.52
C ASP A 64 -15.38 10.38 -5.19
N SER A 65 -16.25 9.49 -5.69
CA SER A 65 -15.83 8.29 -6.43
C SER A 65 -15.22 8.66 -7.77
N VAL A 66 -15.84 9.59 -8.51
CA VAL A 66 -15.32 10.14 -9.78
C VAL A 66 -13.97 10.82 -9.56
N GLU A 67 -13.87 11.67 -8.56
CA GLU A 67 -12.61 12.35 -8.21
C GLU A 67 -11.49 11.35 -7.86
N THR A 68 -11.83 10.30 -7.12
CA THR A 68 -10.87 9.25 -6.76
C THR A 68 -10.41 8.44 -7.97
N MET A 69 -11.32 8.10 -8.88
CA MET A 69 -10.98 7.43 -10.13
C MET A 69 -10.02 8.26 -10.98
N LEU A 70 -10.32 9.54 -11.20
CA LEU A 70 -9.47 10.46 -11.96
C LEU A 70 -8.12 10.69 -11.28
N PHE A 71 -8.11 10.87 -9.96
CA PHE A 71 -6.88 11.02 -9.20
C PHE A 71 -5.95 9.82 -9.36
N ASN A 72 -6.48 8.61 -9.27
CA ASN A 72 -5.71 7.40 -9.44
C ASN A 72 -5.24 7.22 -10.90
N LEU A 73 -6.10 7.53 -11.88
CA LEU A 73 -5.75 7.49 -13.30
C LEU A 73 -4.56 8.41 -13.62
N ILE A 74 -4.57 9.65 -13.13
CA ILE A 74 -3.50 10.64 -13.34
C ILE A 74 -2.18 10.16 -12.72
N ARG A 75 -2.23 9.46 -11.59
CA ARG A 75 -1.03 8.96 -10.90
C ARG A 75 -0.47 7.66 -11.49
N GLY A 76 -1.21 7.02 -12.36
CA GLY A 76 -0.91 5.68 -12.84
C GLY A 76 -1.33 4.62 -11.81
N THR A 77 -2.22 3.73 -12.21
CA THR A 77 -2.77 2.69 -11.32
C THR A 77 -3.11 1.43 -12.09
N GLY A 78 -3.17 0.28 -11.42
CA GLY A 78 -3.81 -0.92 -11.92
C GLY A 78 -5.34 -0.81 -11.90
N ILE A 79 -6.03 -1.88 -12.33
CA ILE A 79 -7.49 -1.93 -12.44
C ILE A 79 -8.18 -1.52 -11.14
N THR A 80 -7.67 -1.97 -10.00
CA THR A 80 -8.25 -1.71 -8.67
C THR A 80 -8.38 -0.22 -8.36
N GLY A 81 -7.44 0.61 -8.78
CA GLY A 81 -7.49 2.07 -8.54
C GLY A 81 -8.51 2.80 -9.41
N LEU A 82 -8.95 2.20 -10.54
CA LEU A 82 -9.96 2.75 -11.43
C LEU A 82 -11.40 2.43 -11.01
N LEU A 83 -11.57 1.59 -9.99
CA LEU A 83 -12.90 1.20 -9.50
C LEU A 83 -13.59 2.30 -8.66
N GLY A 84 -12.94 3.45 -8.49
CA GLY A 84 -13.45 4.51 -7.63
C GLY A 84 -13.47 4.10 -6.15
N ILE A 85 -14.50 4.53 -5.43
CA ILE A 85 -14.67 4.24 -4.00
C ILE A 85 -15.60 3.04 -3.81
N ARG A 86 -15.16 2.00 -3.13
CA ARG A 86 -15.99 0.82 -2.83
C ARG A 86 -17.11 1.16 -1.83
N PRO A 87 -18.35 0.66 -2.02
CA PRO A 87 -19.45 0.87 -1.08
C PRO A 87 -19.14 0.36 0.33
N ARG A 88 -18.36 -0.72 0.42
CA ARG A 88 -17.93 -1.32 1.69
C ARG A 88 -16.44 -1.67 1.65
N ASN A 89 -15.77 -1.41 2.77
CA ASN A 89 -14.40 -1.86 3.01
C ASN A 89 -14.24 -2.22 4.50
N GLY A 90 -14.25 -3.51 4.81
CA GLY A 90 -14.31 -4.00 6.18
C GLY A 90 -15.55 -3.50 6.93
N ALA A 91 -15.34 -2.80 8.04
CA ALA A 91 -16.40 -2.19 8.83
C ALA A 91 -16.91 -0.85 8.26
N ILE A 92 -16.20 -0.26 7.30
CA ILE A 92 -16.58 1.04 6.72
C ILE A 92 -17.62 0.82 5.62
N VAL A 93 -18.75 1.52 5.72
CA VAL A 93 -19.82 1.55 4.71
C VAL A 93 -20.03 2.98 4.21
N ARG A 94 -20.48 3.14 2.96
CA ARG A 94 -20.67 4.44 2.30
C ARG A 94 -22.04 4.51 1.65
N PRO A 95 -23.08 4.80 2.46
CA PRO A 95 -24.47 4.74 1.97
C PRO A 95 -24.78 5.77 0.88
N LEU A 96 -24.05 6.89 0.82
CA LEU A 96 -24.35 7.99 -0.11
C LEU A 96 -23.65 7.85 -1.48
N LEU A 97 -22.93 6.74 -1.75
CA LEU A 97 -22.31 6.53 -3.07
C LEU A 97 -23.30 6.37 -4.22
N CYS A 98 -24.57 6.11 -3.92
CA CYS A 98 -25.64 5.99 -4.91
C CYS A 98 -26.20 7.33 -5.40
N ILE A 99 -25.82 8.47 -4.77
CA ILE A 99 -26.31 9.80 -5.09
C ILE A 99 -25.16 10.79 -5.29
N ASN A 100 -25.42 11.82 -6.09
CA ASN A 100 -24.46 12.89 -6.32
C ASN A 100 -24.65 14.06 -5.33
N ARG A 101 -23.71 15.00 -5.34
CA ARG A 101 -23.73 16.16 -4.42
C ARG A 101 -24.96 17.05 -4.65
N GLU A 102 -25.40 17.22 -5.88
CA GLU A 102 -26.54 18.07 -6.21
C GLU A 102 -27.84 17.49 -5.64
N GLU A 103 -28.01 16.18 -5.72
CA GLU A 103 -29.15 15.47 -5.11
C GLU A 103 -29.15 15.61 -3.59
N ILE A 104 -27.99 15.55 -2.93
CA ILE A 104 -27.85 15.76 -1.49
C ILE A 104 -28.29 17.20 -1.14
N ILE A 105 -27.80 18.21 -1.86
CA ILE A 105 -28.16 19.61 -1.61
C ILE A 105 -29.65 19.83 -1.82
N ARG A 106 -30.22 19.28 -2.89
CA ARG A 106 -31.67 19.37 -3.18
C ARG A 106 -32.50 18.75 -2.06
N TYR A 107 -32.09 17.60 -1.55
CA TYR A 107 -32.75 16.95 -0.43
C TYR A 107 -32.69 17.79 0.84
N LEU A 108 -31.51 18.36 1.19
CA LEU A 108 -31.38 19.23 2.34
C LEU A 108 -32.28 20.48 2.24
N GLN A 109 -32.39 21.06 1.03
CA GLN A 109 -33.29 22.18 0.79
C GLN A 109 -34.78 21.78 0.99
N GLN A 110 -35.18 20.60 0.50
CA GLN A 110 -36.55 20.09 0.65
C GLN A 110 -36.95 19.90 2.11
N ILE A 111 -36.01 19.44 2.97
CA ILE A 111 -36.31 19.24 4.39
C ILE A 111 -36.00 20.49 5.25
N GLY A 112 -35.59 21.60 4.62
CA GLY A 112 -35.25 22.84 5.34
C GLY A 112 -34.08 22.71 6.29
N GLN A 113 -33.10 21.83 5.95
CA GLN A 113 -31.90 21.62 6.75
C GLN A 113 -30.73 22.41 6.18
N ASP A 114 -30.20 23.35 6.96
CA ASP A 114 -28.99 24.07 6.62
C ASP A 114 -27.76 23.15 6.57
N PHE A 115 -26.75 23.57 5.83
CA PHE A 115 -25.44 22.93 5.79
C PHE A 115 -24.30 23.96 5.75
N VAL A 116 -23.10 23.52 6.06
CA VAL A 116 -21.89 24.37 6.04
C VAL A 116 -20.96 23.89 4.95
N THR A 117 -20.45 24.83 4.16
CA THR A 117 -19.39 24.54 3.18
C THR A 117 -18.05 24.88 3.83
N ASP A 118 -17.12 23.92 3.78
CA ASP A 118 -15.75 24.14 4.22
C ASP A 118 -15.03 25.05 3.21
N SER A 119 -14.42 26.14 3.66
CA SER A 119 -13.71 27.13 2.83
C SER A 119 -12.52 26.50 2.07
N THR A 120 -11.86 25.49 2.65
CA THR A 120 -10.76 24.80 1.99
C THR A 120 -11.17 24.02 0.75
N ASN A 121 -12.46 23.73 0.57
CA ASN A 121 -12.99 23.14 -0.66
C ASN A 121 -12.95 24.08 -1.88
N LEU A 122 -12.70 25.37 -1.67
CA LEU A 122 -12.63 26.39 -2.72
C LEU A 122 -11.18 26.68 -3.14
N GLU A 123 -10.19 26.15 -2.43
CA GLU A 123 -8.77 26.34 -2.71
C GLU A 123 -8.27 25.20 -3.60
N ASP A 124 -7.54 25.53 -4.68
CA ASP A 124 -7.04 24.54 -5.65
C ASP A 124 -5.61 24.02 -5.32
N GLU A 125 -5.10 24.29 -4.13
CA GLU A 125 -3.78 23.81 -3.68
C GLU A 125 -3.68 22.27 -3.66
N TYR A 126 -4.78 21.58 -3.37
CA TYR A 126 -4.81 20.12 -3.28
C TYR A 126 -5.21 19.49 -4.62
N THR A 127 -4.56 18.41 -5.00
CA THR A 127 -4.79 17.71 -6.29
C THR A 127 -6.27 17.35 -6.52
N ARG A 128 -7.00 16.95 -5.47
CA ARG A 128 -8.43 16.64 -5.59
C ARG A 128 -9.28 17.87 -5.89
N ASN A 129 -8.95 19.00 -5.28
CA ASN A 129 -9.63 20.25 -5.57
C ASN A 129 -9.36 20.71 -7.01
N LYS A 130 -8.14 20.52 -7.54
CA LYS A 130 -7.85 20.77 -8.97
C LYS A 130 -8.69 19.90 -9.91
N ILE A 131 -8.88 18.63 -9.56
CA ILE A 131 -9.76 17.74 -10.32
C ILE A 131 -11.20 18.28 -10.30
N ARG A 132 -11.71 18.64 -9.11
CA ARG A 132 -13.10 19.13 -8.93
C ARG A 132 -13.34 20.46 -9.58
N LEU A 133 -12.44 21.42 -9.40
CA LEU A 133 -12.65 22.81 -9.80
C LEU A 133 -12.20 23.12 -11.24
N ASN A 134 -11.23 22.39 -11.76
CA ASN A 134 -10.63 22.68 -13.06
C ASN A 134 -10.87 21.55 -14.07
N LEU A 135 -10.49 20.31 -13.74
CA LEU A 135 -10.53 19.20 -14.71
C LEU A 135 -11.97 18.75 -15.02
N LEU A 136 -12.78 18.50 -14.01
CA LEU A 136 -14.16 18.03 -14.20
C LEU A 136 -15.02 19.06 -14.98
N PRO A 137 -14.98 20.38 -14.71
CA PRO A 137 -15.69 21.35 -15.53
C PRO A 137 -15.24 21.32 -16.99
N LEU A 138 -13.93 21.27 -17.27
CA LEU A 138 -13.41 21.15 -18.62
C LEU A 138 -13.90 19.87 -19.32
N MET A 139 -13.92 18.74 -18.63
CA MET A 139 -14.47 17.48 -19.17
C MET A 139 -15.98 17.59 -19.43
N GLN A 140 -16.73 18.36 -18.62
CA GLN A 140 -18.16 18.60 -18.81
C GLN A 140 -18.47 19.51 -20.00
N GLU A 141 -17.54 20.40 -20.40
CA GLU A 141 -17.67 21.17 -21.66
C GLU A 141 -17.62 20.23 -22.88
N ILE A 142 -16.84 19.14 -22.80
CA ILE A 142 -16.75 18.14 -23.89
C ILE A 142 -17.95 17.17 -23.83
N ASN A 143 -18.29 16.68 -22.64
CA ASN A 143 -19.40 15.81 -22.41
C ASN A 143 -20.13 16.21 -21.11
N PRO A 144 -21.28 16.87 -21.19
CA PRO A 144 -22.05 17.28 -20.00
C PRO A 144 -22.38 16.15 -19.04
N SER A 145 -22.47 14.90 -19.53
CA SER A 145 -22.75 13.70 -18.75
C SER A 145 -21.50 12.95 -18.30
N VAL A 146 -20.30 13.51 -18.40
CA VAL A 146 -19.01 12.82 -18.15
C VAL A 146 -18.94 12.14 -16.78
N LYS A 147 -19.51 12.71 -15.73
CA LYS A 147 -19.55 12.10 -14.41
C LYS A 147 -20.29 10.76 -14.45
N ASN A 148 -21.43 10.69 -15.09
CA ASN A 148 -22.20 9.46 -15.26
C ASN A 148 -21.43 8.44 -16.11
N SER A 149 -20.80 8.88 -17.21
CA SER A 149 -19.97 8.01 -18.05
C SER A 149 -18.80 7.41 -17.28
N LEU A 150 -18.15 8.19 -16.40
CA LEU A 150 -17.07 7.71 -15.55
C LEU A 150 -17.55 6.68 -14.52
N ILE A 151 -18.76 6.87 -13.96
CA ILE A 151 -19.36 5.91 -13.05
C ILE A 151 -19.72 4.62 -13.76
N GLU A 152 -20.33 4.69 -14.94
CA GLU A 152 -20.63 3.52 -15.76
C GLU A 152 -19.35 2.77 -16.14
N THR A 153 -18.31 3.49 -16.53
CA THR A 153 -16.97 2.90 -16.79
C THR A 153 -16.43 2.19 -15.55
N SER A 154 -16.53 2.82 -14.36
CA SER A 154 -16.11 2.21 -13.10
C SER A 154 -16.91 0.93 -12.80
N ASN A 155 -18.20 0.92 -13.05
CA ASN A 155 -19.07 -0.27 -12.87
C ASN A 155 -18.65 -1.42 -13.81
N HIS A 156 -18.43 -1.14 -15.09
CA HIS A 156 -17.93 -2.13 -16.05
C HIS A 156 -16.56 -2.68 -15.64
N LEU A 157 -15.68 -1.80 -15.17
CA LEU A 157 -14.36 -2.23 -14.65
C LEU A 157 -14.49 -3.08 -13.38
N ASN A 158 -15.50 -2.88 -12.53
CA ASN A 158 -15.75 -3.73 -11.36
C ASN A 158 -16.06 -5.19 -11.77
N ASP A 159 -16.86 -5.38 -12.82
CA ASP A 159 -17.16 -6.71 -13.34
C ASP A 159 -15.88 -7.38 -13.88
N VAL A 160 -15.11 -6.64 -14.67
CA VAL A 160 -13.80 -7.12 -15.18
C VAL A 160 -12.84 -7.43 -14.03
N ALA A 161 -12.75 -6.56 -13.02
CA ALA A 161 -11.90 -6.75 -11.85
C ALA A 161 -12.30 -7.99 -11.04
N THR A 162 -13.58 -8.34 -10.99
CA THR A 162 -14.06 -9.55 -10.32
C THR A 162 -13.51 -10.81 -11.00
N ILE A 163 -13.55 -10.86 -12.34
CA ILE A 163 -12.98 -11.96 -13.13
C ILE A 163 -11.46 -11.99 -12.98
N TYR A 164 -10.81 -10.83 -13.14
CA TYR A 164 -9.38 -10.67 -13.04
C TYR A 164 -8.83 -11.10 -11.67
N ASN A 165 -9.43 -10.63 -10.58
CA ASN A 165 -9.00 -10.97 -9.23
C ASN A 165 -9.15 -12.47 -8.95
N LYS A 166 -10.22 -13.11 -9.43
CA LYS A 166 -10.40 -14.56 -9.32
C LYS A 166 -9.24 -15.31 -9.99
N VAL A 167 -8.88 -14.93 -11.21
CA VAL A 167 -7.76 -15.57 -11.95
C VAL A 167 -6.44 -15.35 -11.21
N ILE A 168 -6.19 -14.14 -10.73
CA ILE A 168 -4.97 -13.81 -9.95
C ILE A 168 -4.91 -14.62 -8.64
N ASP A 169 -6.03 -14.74 -7.92
CA ASP A 169 -6.06 -15.50 -6.65
C ASP A 169 -5.86 -17.00 -6.88
N GLU A 170 -6.44 -17.57 -7.94
CA GLU A 170 -6.18 -18.95 -8.35
C GLU A 170 -4.70 -19.15 -8.74
N ALA A 171 -4.11 -18.21 -9.48
CA ALA A 171 -2.71 -18.23 -9.82
C ALA A 171 -1.81 -18.12 -8.57
N LYS A 172 -2.13 -17.23 -7.63
CA LYS A 172 -1.40 -17.11 -6.36
C LYS A 172 -1.34 -18.43 -5.60
N THR A 173 -2.46 -19.14 -5.52
CA THR A 173 -2.54 -20.45 -4.84
C THR A 173 -1.62 -21.51 -5.49
N ARG A 174 -1.39 -21.44 -6.80
CA ARG A 174 -0.56 -22.37 -7.55
C ARG A 174 0.92 -21.99 -7.57
N ILE A 175 1.21 -20.69 -7.62
CA ILE A 175 2.56 -20.16 -7.90
C ILE A 175 3.32 -19.80 -6.64
N ILE A 176 2.62 -19.32 -5.58
CA ILE A 176 3.25 -18.92 -4.32
C ILE A 176 3.34 -20.13 -3.41
N THR A 177 4.56 -20.42 -2.95
CA THR A 177 4.87 -21.47 -1.97
C THR A 177 5.43 -20.82 -0.69
N PRO A 178 5.56 -21.57 0.41
CA PRO A 178 6.22 -21.07 1.60
C PRO A 178 7.66 -20.59 1.37
N GLU A 179 8.34 -21.13 0.35
CA GLU A 179 9.71 -20.80 0.00
C GLU A 179 9.79 -19.55 -0.90
N GLY A 180 8.71 -19.18 -1.60
CA GLY A 180 8.68 -18.04 -2.51
C GLY A 180 7.79 -18.22 -3.73
N ILE A 181 7.94 -17.34 -4.73
CA ILE A 181 7.21 -17.37 -6.00
C ILE A 181 7.97 -18.26 -6.98
N ARG A 182 7.33 -19.29 -7.49
CA ARG A 182 7.92 -20.20 -8.49
C ARG A 182 8.02 -19.52 -9.85
N ILE A 183 9.24 -19.40 -10.37
CA ILE A 183 9.52 -18.69 -11.64
C ILE A 183 8.99 -19.50 -12.84
N ASP A 184 9.14 -20.82 -12.84
CA ASP A 184 8.63 -21.69 -13.89
C ASP A 184 7.10 -21.54 -14.05
N ALA A 185 6.37 -21.68 -12.97
CA ALA A 185 4.92 -21.54 -12.96
C ALA A 185 4.45 -20.09 -13.25
N LEU A 186 5.24 -19.09 -12.86
CA LEU A 186 4.97 -17.69 -13.19
C LEU A 186 5.13 -17.40 -14.68
N LEU A 187 6.14 -17.99 -15.33
CA LEU A 187 6.39 -17.80 -16.76
C LEU A 187 5.34 -18.50 -17.64
N ASP A 188 4.63 -19.49 -17.11
CA ASP A 188 3.51 -20.14 -17.77
C ASP A 188 2.22 -19.30 -17.75
N GLU A 189 2.17 -18.23 -16.93
CA GLU A 189 1.01 -17.34 -16.89
C GLU A 189 0.92 -16.47 -18.16
N PRO A 190 -0.32 -16.14 -18.61
CA PRO A 190 -0.51 -15.28 -19.77
C PRO A 190 0.00 -13.85 -19.57
N ALA A 191 0.12 -13.39 -18.31
CA ALA A 191 0.58 -12.05 -17.96
C ALA A 191 1.43 -12.07 -16.69
N PRO A 192 2.69 -12.54 -16.72
CA PRO A 192 3.56 -12.64 -15.54
C PRO A 192 3.78 -11.30 -14.83
N GLU A 193 3.90 -10.20 -15.59
CA GLU A 193 4.11 -8.85 -15.03
C GLU A 193 2.87 -8.38 -14.25
N ALA A 194 1.65 -8.69 -14.74
CA ALA A 194 0.41 -8.37 -14.04
C ALA A 194 0.30 -9.15 -12.72
N PHE A 195 0.66 -10.44 -12.73
CA PHE A 195 0.71 -11.26 -11.51
C PHE A 195 1.71 -10.67 -10.48
N LEU A 196 2.91 -10.31 -10.93
CA LEU A 196 3.91 -9.67 -10.07
C LEU A 196 3.42 -8.34 -9.52
N PHE A 197 2.72 -7.54 -10.34
CA PHE A 197 2.14 -6.27 -9.90
C PHE A 197 1.14 -6.50 -8.75
N GLU A 198 0.17 -7.39 -8.92
CA GLU A 198 -0.84 -7.66 -7.89
C GLU A 198 -0.28 -8.36 -6.65
N THR A 199 0.92 -8.93 -6.74
CA THR A 199 1.58 -9.60 -5.62
C THR A 199 2.54 -8.66 -4.88
N LEU A 200 3.33 -7.85 -5.59
CA LEU A 200 4.43 -7.08 -5.03
C LEU A 200 4.09 -5.61 -4.78
N HIS A 201 3.15 -5.02 -5.54
CA HIS A 201 2.73 -3.64 -5.31
C HIS A 201 2.15 -3.40 -3.90
N PRO A 202 1.34 -4.30 -3.32
CA PRO A 202 0.91 -4.18 -1.92
C PRO A 202 2.05 -4.25 -0.91
N LEU A 203 3.20 -4.82 -1.28
CA LEU A 203 4.42 -4.91 -0.47
C LEU A 203 5.34 -3.69 -0.64
N GLY A 204 4.85 -2.64 -1.33
CA GLY A 204 5.54 -1.36 -1.49
C GLY A 204 6.52 -1.28 -2.66
N PHE A 205 6.54 -2.25 -3.57
CA PHE A 205 7.31 -2.14 -4.82
C PHE A 205 6.57 -1.26 -5.84
N ASN A 206 7.28 -0.34 -6.47
CA ASN A 206 6.71 0.49 -7.53
C ASN A 206 6.73 -0.22 -8.89
N SER A 207 6.00 0.35 -9.87
CA SER A 207 5.87 -0.25 -11.21
C SER A 207 7.21 -0.46 -11.93
N ALA A 208 8.18 0.44 -11.74
CA ALA A 208 9.51 0.31 -12.35
C ALA A 208 10.27 -0.87 -11.74
N GLN A 209 10.27 -1.01 -10.42
CA GLN A 209 10.87 -2.15 -9.73
C GLN A 209 10.22 -3.47 -10.13
N ILE A 210 8.89 -3.52 -10.26
CA ILE A 210 8.16 -4.71 -10.68
C ILE A 210 8.56 -5.11 -12.10
N LYS A 211 8.69 -4.16 -13.01
CA LYS A 211 9.19 -4.39 -14.36
C LYS A 211 10.64 -4.91 -14.38
N ASP A 212 11.51 -4.37 -13.52
CA ASP A 212 12.88 -4.84 -13.38
C ASP A 212 12.95 -6.27 -12.81
N ILE A 213 12.05 -6.61 -11.87
CA ILE A 213 11.90 -7.98 -11.37
C ILE A 213 11.45 -8.91 -12.50
N ALA A 214 10.41 -8.53 -13.28
CA ALA A 214 9.94 -9.30 -14.41
C ALA A 214 11.05 -9.54 -15.46
N ASN A 215 11.82 -8.51 -15.80
CA ASN A 215 12.96 -8.63 -16.71
C ASN A 215 14.08 -9.53 -16.16
N SER A 216 14.18 -9.67 -14.84
CA SER A 216 15.22 -10.50 -14.21
C SER A 216 14.91 -12.00 -14.20
N LEU A 217 13.67 -12.41 -14.48
CA LEU A 217 13.23 -13.81 -14.38
C LEU A 217 14.12 -14.79 -15.17
N HIS A 218 14.57 -14.37 -16.36
CA HIS A 218 15.46 -15.16 -17.22
C HIS A 218 16.95 -14.95 -16.93
N GLY A 219 17.28 -14.06 -15.97
CA GLY A 219 18.66 -13.69 -15.66
C GLY A 219 19.34 -14.61 -14.64
N GLN A 220 20.58 -14.25 -14.30
CA GLN A 220 21.35 -14.97 -13.27
C GLN A 220 20.74 -14.77 -11.87
N PRO A 221 20.90 -15.76 -10.95
CA PRO A 221 20.49 -15.63 -9.57
C PRO A 221 21.31 -14.58 -8.81
N GLY A 222 20.78 -14.10 -7.67
CA GLY A 222 21.45 -13.15 -6.76
C GLY A 222 20.99 -11.71 -6.90
N LYS A 223 20.18 -11.36 -7.90
CA LYS A 223 19.62 -10.00 -8.04
C LYS A 223 18.64 -9.70 -6.91
N GLN A 224 18.75 -8.53 -6.31
CA GLN A 224 17.92 -8.11 -5.19
C GLN A 224 17.18 -6.81 -5.52
N PHE A 225 15.93 -6.73 -5.05
CA PHE A 225 15.06 -5.57 -5.20
C PHE A 225 14.48 -5.26 -3.82
N VAL A 226 14.46 -4.00 -3.43
CA VAL A 226 14.13 -3.58 -2.06
C VAL A 226 13.02 -2.56 -2.09
N SER A 227 11.96 -2.80 -1.32
CA SER A 227 10.96 -1.81 -0.94
C SER A 227 11.25 -1.30 0.48
N LYS A 228 10.35 -0.53 1.08
CA LYS A 228 10.53 -0.01 2.44
C LYS A 228 10.61 -1.12 3.51
N GLU A 229 9.86 -2.20 3.33
CA GLU A 229 9.68 -3.25 4.35
C GLU A 229 9.96 -4.66 3.82
N TRP A 230 10.16 -4.79 2.51
CA TRP A 230 10.32 -6.08 1.86
C TRP A 230 11.50 -6.10 0.91
N ARG A 231 12.10 -7.28 0.77
CA ARG A 231 13.14 -7.60 -0.20
C ARG A 231 12.67 -8.77 -1.07
N VAL A 232 12.87 -8.65 -2.38
CA VAL A 232 12.73 -9.75 -3.34
C VAL A 232 14.12 -10.15 -3.81
N ILE A 233 14.46 -11.42 -3.69
CA ILE A 233 15.73 -11.98 -4.16
C ILE A 233 15.43 -12.98 -5.28
N LYS A 234 16.01 -12.75 -6.46
CA LYS A 234 15.95 -13.72 -7.54
C LYS A 234 16.94 -14.85 -7.27
N ASP A 235 16.43 -16.04 -6.98
CA ASP A 235 17.21 -17.27 -6.93
C ASP A 235 17.03 -18.08 -8.24
N ARG A 236 17.56 -19.29 -8.33
CA ARG A 236 17.54 -20.09 -9.57
C ARG A 236 16.13 -20.24 -10.14
N ASN A 237 15.21 -20.79 -9.35
CA ASN A 237 13.84 -21.11 -9.76
C ASN A 237 12.76 -20.40 -8.91
N LEU A 238 13.16 -19.52 -8.01
CA LEU A 238 12.28 -18.84 -7.06
C LEU A 238 12.58 -17.34 -7.01
N LEU A 239 11.54 -16.56 -6.75
CA LEU A 239 11.67 -15.22 -6.18
C LEU A 239 11.39 -15.34 -4.69
N LEU A 240 12.41 -15.18 -3.87
CA LEU A 240 12.32 -15.21 -2.42
C LEU A 240 11.78 -13.88 -1.92
N LEU A 241 10.83 -13.91 -0.98
CA LEU A 241 10.26 -12.72 -0.35
C LEU A 241 10.67 -12.69 1.11
N GLU A 242 11.38 -11.65 1.51
CA GLU A 242 11.87 -11.46 2.87
C GLU A 242 11.40 -10.12 3.42
N THR A 243 11.00 -10.09 4.70
CA THR A 243 10.76 -8.83 5.41
C THR A 243 12.10 -8.23 5.87
N ILE A 244 12.27 -6.93 5.65
CA ILE A 244 13.43 -6.19 6.17
C ILE A 244 13.12 -5.80 7.61
N ARG A 245 13.84 -6.40 8.56
CA ARG A 245 13.78 -6.00 9.96
C ARG A 245 14.90 -5.01 10.26
N PRO A 246 14.62 -3.90 10.96
CA PRO A 246 15.67 -2.94 11.34
C PRO A 246 16.81 -3.56 12.16
N GLU A 247 16.55 -4.67 12.85
CA GLU A 247 17.52 -5.42 13.66
C GLU A 247 18.48 -6.28 12.83
N ASP A 248 18.15 -6.55 11.57
CA ASP A 248 18.97 -7.42 10.71
C ASP A 248 20.26 -6.73 10.21
N GLU A 249 20.41 -5.41 10.40
CA GLU A 249 21.64 -4.70 10.01
C GLU A 249 22.75 -4.76 11.07
N SER A 250 22.45 -5.10 12.31
CA SER A 250 23.41 -4.95 13.42
C SER A 250 23.79 -6.24 14.16
N THR A 251 23.10 -7.35 13.95
CA THR A 251 23.44 -8.60 14.61
C THR A 251 23.68 -9.73 13.61
N LEU A 252 24.90 -10.20 13.55
CA LEU A 252 25.20 -11.49 12.92
C LEU A 252 24.45 -12.57 13.72
N PRO A 253 23.65 -13.44 13.04
CA PRO A 253 22.90 -14.51 13.73
C PRO A 253 23.81 -15.61 14.30
N TYR A 254 25.12 -15.42 14.24
CA TYR A 254 26.13 -16.36 14.65
C TYR A 254 27.03 -15.73 15.70
N GLN A 255 27.29 -16.48 16.75
CA GLN A 255 28.32 -16.14 17.72
C GLN A 255 29.66 -16.60 17.15
N LEU A 256 30.56 -15.64 16.89
CA LEU A 256 31.90 -15.95 16.38
C LEU A 256 32.73 -16.49 17.54
N ILE A 257 33.17 -17.75 17.44
CA ILE A 257 34.09 -18.36 18.39
C ILE A 257 35.49 -18.29 17.74
N LYS A 258 36.39 -17.53 18.34
CA LYS A 258 37.80 -17.50 17.96
C LYS A 258 38.54 -18.52 18.78
N GLU A 259 39.28 -19.43 18.14
CA GLU A 259 40.23 -20.32 18.79
C GLU A 259 41.60 -20.20 18.12
N GLU A 260 42.65 -20.02 18.91
CA GLU A 260 44.00 -20.10 18.44
C GLU A 260 44.59 -21.48 18.79
N ARG A 261 45.15 -22.15 17.79
CA ARG A 261 45.77 -23.46 17.97
C ARG A 261 47.13 -23.44 17.35
N GLU A 262 48.15 -24.03 18.06
CA GLU A 262 49.46 -24.24 17.50
C GLU A 262 49.42 -25.22 16.32
N PHE A 263 50.14 -24.86 15.24
CA PHE A 263 50.22 -25.69 14.07
C PHE A 263 51.20 -26.85 14.34
N THR A 264 50.66 -28.05 14.55
CA THR A 264 51.42 -29.27 14.74
C THR A 264 51.43 -30.09 13.43
N PRO A 265 52.42 -31.01 13.22
CA PRO A 265 52.44 -31.84 12.03
C PRO A 265 51.22 -32.73 11.81
N ASP A 266 50.45 -32.98 12.87
CA ASP A 266 49.21 -33.76 12.84
C ASP A 266 47.96 -32.91 12.72
N PHE A 267 48.08 -31.58 12.64
CA PHE A 267 46.93 -30.68 12.49
C PHE A 267 46.25 -30.87 11.13
N ARG A 268 44.96 -31.17 11.19
CA ARG A 268 44.11 -31.24 9.99
C ARG A 268 43.16 -30.04 9.97
N ILE A 269 43.20 -29.30 8.88
CA ILE A 269 42.22 -28.22 8.65
C ILE A 269 40.79 -28.80 8.67
N PRO A 270 39.90 -28.31 9.55
CA PRO A 270 38.50 -28.68 9.57
C PRO A 270 37.87 -28.45 8.19
N ARG A 271 37.04 -29.40 7.76
CA ARG A 271 36.29 -29.29 6.48
C ARG A 271 34.82 -28.89 6.67
N GLU A 272 34.48 -28.49 7.88
CA GLU A 272 33.13 -28.05 8.23
C GLU A 272 32.86 -26.69 7.59
N LYS A 273 31.65 -26.52 7.04
CA LYS A 273 31.27 -25.28 6.33
C LYS A 273 31.25 -24.04 7.22
N GLU A 274 31.19 -24.23 8.52
CA GLU A 274 31.06 -23.20 9.56
C GLU A 274 32.44 -22.81 10.15
N THR A 275 33.54 -23.45 9.72
CA THR A 275 34.88 -23.19 10.26
C THR A 275 35.81 -22.64 9.16
N ALA A 276 36.38 -21.45 9.41
CA ALA A 276 37.41 -20.87 8.57
C ALA A 276 38.73 -20.86 9.35
N CYS A 277 39.82 -21.34 8.75
CA CYS A 277 41.16 -21.34 9.34
C CYS A 277 42.02 -20.30 8.64
N PHE A 278 42.69 -19.47 9.42
CA PHE A 278 43.63 -18.46 8.95
C PHE A 278 45.00 -18.65 9.63
N ASP A 279 46.06 -18.32 8.91
CA ASP A 279 47.39 -18.27 9.45
C ASP A 279 47.56 -17.00 10.30
N ALA A 280 47.65 -17.16 11.62
CA ALA A 280 47.69 -16.03 12.54
C ALA A 280 48.89 -15.10 12.32
N ASP A 281 50.05 -15.64 11.89
CA ASP A 281 51.26 -14.87 11.63
C ASP A 281 51.13 -13.95 10.39
N LYS A 282 50.11 -14.20 9.55
CA LYS A 282 49.84 -13.40 8.35
C LYS A 282 48.68 -12.42 8.53
N LEU A 283 48.06 -12.40 9.68
CA LEU A 283 46.98 -11.46 9.98
C LEU A 283 47.56 -10.16 10.57
N ASN A 284 47.55 -9.10 9.79
CA ASN A 284 48.03 -7.79 10.23
C ASN A 284 47.02 -6.98 11.05
N GLU A 285 45.76 -7.41 11.07
CA GLU A 285 44.65 -6.71 11.73
C GLU A 285 43.65 -7.70 12.36
N GLU A 286 42.82 -7.19 13.25
CA GLU A 286 41.78 -7.98 13.90
C GLU A 286 40.73 -8.42 12.87
N ILE A 287 40.35 -9.72 12.86
CA ILE A 287 39.38 -10.26 11.96
C ILE A 287 37.99 -9.77 12.37
N HIS A 288 37.31 -9.03 11.49
CA HIS A 288 35.93 -8.63 11.63
C HIS A 288 35.06 -9.37 10.63
N CYS A 289 33.99 -9.98 11.11
CA CYS A 289 32.98 -10.58 10.24
C CYS A 289 31.83 -9.62 10.04
N ARG A 290 31.39 -9.45 8.80
CA ARG A 290 30.20 -8.69 8.44
C ARG A 290 29.36 -9.46 7.40
N LYS A 291 28.10 -9.10 7.26
CA LYS A 291 27.29 -9.62 6.15
C LYS A 291 27.93 -9.24 4.82
N TRP A 292 27.93 -10.17 3.87
CA TRP A 292 28.36 -9.92 2.50
C TRP A 292 27.63 -8.71 1.90
N GLN A 293 28.38 -7.86 1.21
CA GLN A 293 27.85 -6.70 0.50
C GLN A 293 28.16 -6.81 -0.99
N ALA A 294 27.30 -6.25 -1.84
CA ALA A 294 27.54 -6.26 -3.27
C ALA A 294 28.82 -5.50 -3.61
N GLY A 295 29.84 -6.20 -4.14
CA GLY A 295 31.18 -5.67 -4.44
C GLY A 295 32.30 -6.29 -3.60
N ASP A 296 32.00 -7.18 -2.66
CA ASP A 296 32.99 -7.99 -1.92
C ASP A 296 33.61 -9.08 -2.78
#